data_07c6072aa3ca8481821ab1dc034bde29
#
_entry.id   07c6072aa3ca8481821ab1dc034bde29
#
_cell.length_a   1.000
_cell.length_b   1.000
_cell.length_c   1.000
_cell.angle_alpha   90.00
_cell.angle_beta   90.00
_cell.angle_gamma   90.00
#
_symmetry.space_group_name_H-M   'P 1'
#
loop_
_entity.id
_entity.type
_entity.pdbx_description
1 polymer ?
#
loop_
_entity_poly.entity_id
_entity_poly.type
_entity_poly.pdbx_seq_one_letter_code
_entity_poly.pdbx_strand_id
1 'polypeptide(L)'
;MIRARVLAIDYGERRIGLAISDPTGTIASPAGVIVRRVGKRPPIAEIIRRAEALEARGFVMGLPLDGNGDETPRSGEARAVAEQLRLRTGLPVELVDERYTTAAARRAIHEMGGGKSMKDRKGDVDALAATVLLQHALRL
;
A
#
# COMPACT_ATOMS: atom_id res chain seq x y z
N MET A 1 7.42 9.06 -13.63
CA MET A 1 6.94 9.27 -12.26
C MET A 1 5.62 10.02 -12.27
N ILE A 2 4.68 9.59 -11.46
CA ILE A 2 3.36 10.22 -11.40
C ILE A 2 3.43 11.46 -10.51
N ARG A 3 3.20 12.63 -11.09
CA ARG A 3 3.14 13.90 -10.35
C ARG A 3 1.70 14.29 -10.08
N ALA A 4 1.06 13.57 -9.19
CA ALA A 4 -0.33 13.77 -8.82
C ALA A 4 -0.58 13.04 -7.51
N ARG A 5 -1.84 13.03 -7.08
CA ARG A 5 -2.23 12.19 -5.94
C ARG A 5 -2.11 10.72 -6.34
N VAL A 6 -1.29 10.00 -5.62
CA VAL A 6 -1.04 8.57 -5.84
C VAL A 6 -1.44 7.81 -4.59
N LEU A 7 -2.23 6.76 -4.76
CA LEU A 7 -2.62 5.87 -3.67
C LEU A 7 -1.62 4.70 -3.61
N ALA A 8 -0.93 4.58 -2.50
CA ALA A 8 -0.06 3.43 -2.25
C ALA A 8 -0.83 2.35 -1.54
N ILE A 9 -0.60 1.11 -1.93
CA ILE A 9 -1.27 -0.08 -1.42
C ILE A 9 -0.23 -1.06 -0.93
N ASP A 10 -0.21 -1.31 0.37
CA ASP A 10 0.55 -2.40 0.97
C ASP A 10 -0.39 -3.60 1.09
N TYR A 11 -0.33 -4.48 0.10
CA TYR A 11 -1.30 -5.55 -0.07
C TYR A 11 -0.97 -6.74 0.82
N GLY A 12 -1.62 -6.81 1.98
CA GLY A 12 -1.44 -7.89 2.93
C GLY A 12 -2.49 -8.98 2.80
N GLU A 13 -2.26 -10.09 3.48
CA GLU A 13 -3.15 -11.23 3.50
C GLU A 13 -4.47 -10.92 4.22
N ARG A 14 -4.40 -10.21 5.34
CA ARG A 14 -5.56 -9.86 6.17
C ARG A 14 -5.90 -8.39 6.15
N ARG A 15 -4.90 -7.54 5.93
CA ARG A 15 -5.06 -6.10 5.94
C ARG A 15 -4.34 -5.48 4.77
N ILE A 16 -4.94 -4.45 4.25
CA ILE A 16 -4.36 -3.67 3.16
C ILE A 16 -4.13 -2.26 3.69
N GLY A 17 -2.87 -1.88 3.83
CA GLY A 17 -2.50 -0.55 4.26
C GLY A 17 -2.55 0.43 3.10
N LEU A 18 -3.00 1.65 3.36
CA LEU A 18 -3.13 2.69 2.35
C LEU A 18 -2.39 3.95 2.75
N ALA A 19 -1.81 4.62 1.76
CA ALA A 19 -1.22 5.94 1.90
C ALA A 19 -1.55 6.76 0.65
N ILE A 20 -1.60 8.07 0.80
CA ILE A 20 -1.93 8.97 -0.31
C ILE A 20 -0.88 10.07 -0.40
N SER A 21 -0.50 10.46 -1.61
CA SER A 21 0.37 11.62 -1.78
C SER A 21 -0.47 12.90 -1.94
N ASP A 22 0.16 14.04 -1.69
CA ASP A 22 -0.42 15.34 -1.99
C ASP A 22 -0.55 15.53 -3.52
N PRO A 23 -1.28 16.58 -3.98
CA PRO A 23 -1.45 16.78 -5.43
C PRO A 23 -0.15 16.98 -6.21
N THR A 24 0.93 17.40 -5.57
CA THR A 24 2.24 17.57 -6.24
C THR A 24 3.02 16.26 -6.33
N GLY A 25 2.58 15.19 -5.64
CA GLY A 25 3.31 13.93 -5.60
C GLY A 25 4.60 14.00 -4.80
N THR A 26 4.65 14.83 -3.77
CA THR A 26 5.86 15.06 -2.97
C THR A 26 5.78 14.47 -1.57
N ILE A 27 4.65 14.63 -0.89
CA ILE A 27 4.45 14.25 0.50
C ILE A 27 3.49 13.06 0.60
N ALA A 28 3.89 12.03 1.31
CA ALA A 28 3.07 10.85 1.56
C ALA A 28 2.47 10.91 2.97
N SER A 29 1.20 10.54 3.08
CA SER A 29 0.47 10.50 4.36
C SER A 29 -0.33 9.21 4.48
N PRO A 30 -0.48 8.65 5.70
CA PRO A 30 -1.32 7.48 5.90
C PRO A 30 -2.77 7.76 5.47
N ALA A 31 -3.41 6.77 4.85
CA ALA A 31 -4.78 6.88 4.36
C ALA A 31 -5.70 5.75 4.85
N GLY A 32 -5.31 5.06 5.90
CA GLY A 32 -6.14 4.04 6.53
C GLY A 32 -5.81 2.62 6.12
N VAL A 33 -6.69 1.72 6.49
CA VAL A 33 -6.52 0.28 6.30
C VAL A 33 -7.84 -0.32 5.84
N ILE A 34 -7.77 -1.29 4.94
CA ILE A 34 -8.92 -2.11 4.57
C ILE A 34 -8.70 -3.49 5.20
N VAL A 35 -9.65 -3.94 6.00
CA VAL A 35 -9.60 -5.28 6.58
C VAL A 35 -10.24 -6.26 5.60
N ARG A 36 -9.49 -7.31 5.23
CA ARG A 36 -9.98 -8.33 4.31
C ARG A 36 -10.76 -9.40 5.06
N ARG A 37 -11.78 -9.93 4.40
CA ARG A 37 -12.53 -11.09 4.93
C ARG A 37 -11.82 -12.36 4.47
N VAL A 38 -11.55 -13.26 5.42
CA VAL A 38 -10.94 -14.57 5.13
C VAL A 38 -11.79 -15.34 4.14
N GLY A 39 -11.14 -15.92 3.12
CA GLY A 39 -11.82 -16.73 2.10
C GLY A 39 -12.62 -15.95 1.07
N LYS A 40 -12.58 -14.62 1.10
CA LYS A 40 -13.25 -13.77 0.13
C LYS A 40 -12.31 -13.25 -0.92
N ARG A 41 -12.86 -12.84 -2.06
CA ARG A 41 -12.09 -12.22 -3.14
C ARG A 41 -11.42 -10.93 -2.67
N PRO A 42 -10.31 -10.55 -3.31
CA PRO A 42 -9.68 -9.26 -3.01
C PRO A 42 -10.69 -8.10 -3.09
N PRO A 43 -10.64 -7.13 -2.17
CA PRO A 43 -11.63 -6.05 -2.11
C PRO A 43 -11.32 -4.93 -3.12
N ILE A 44 -11.29 -5.26 -4.39
CA ILE A 44 -10.92 -4.32 -5.46
C ILE A 44 -11.88 -3.14 -5.52
N ALA A 45 -13.17 -3.39 -5.41
CA ALA A 45 -14.17 -2.32 -5.44
C ALA A 45 -13.97 -1.33 -4.29
N GLU A 46 -13.62 -1.81 -3.09
CA GLU A 46 -13.33 -0.95 -1.94
C GLU A 46 -12.06 -0.12 -2.16
N ILE A 47 -11.02 -0.72 -2.73
CA ILE A 47 -9.81 0.01 -3.07
C ILE A 47 -10.13 1.15 -4.05
N ILE A 48 -10.93 0.86 -5.07
CA ILE A 48 -11.33 1.85 -6.06
C ILE A 48 -12.14 2.98 -5.41
N ARG A 49 -13.08 2.65 -4.51
CA ARG A 49 -13.86 3.67 -3.79
C ARG A 49 -12.98 4.59 -2.97
N ARG A 50 -11.98 4.02 -2.27
CA ARG A 50 -11.00 4.82 -1.50
C ARG A 50 -10.18 5.71 -2.42
N ALA A 51 -9.76 5.19 -3.55
CA ALA A 51 -8.99 5.95 -4.54
C ALA A 51 -9.82 7.12 -5.10
N GLU A 52 -11.08 6.88 -5.42
CA GLU A 52 -11.97 7.93 -5.92
C GLU A 52 -12.22 9.01 -4.87
N ALA A 53 -12.49 8.61 -3.63
CA ALA A 53 -12.72 9.56 -2.53
C ALA A 53 -11.48 10.43 -2.27
N LEU A 54 -10.29 9.89 -2.47
CA LEU A 54 -9.03 10.60 -2.28
C LEU A 54 -8.55 11.30 -3.56
N GLU A 55 -9.31 11.19 -4.64
CA GLU A 55 -8.98 11.79 -5.94
C GLU A 55 -7.62 11.31 -6.49
N ALA A 56 -7.32 10.02 -6.29
CA ALA A 56 -6.08 9.44 -6.77
C ALA A 56 -6.05 9.38 -8.30
N ARG A 57 -4.88 9.64 -8.86
CA ARG A 57 -4.62 9.61 -10.30
C ARG A 57 -3.70 8.47 -10.71
N GLY A 58 -3.31 7.64 -9.77
CA GLY A 58 -2.47 6.48 -10.01
C GLY A 58 -2.30 5.69 -8.74
N PHE A 59 -1.66 4.53 -8.89
CA PHE A 59 -1.43 3.61 -7.77
C PHE A 59 0.04 3.20 -7.72
N VAL A 60 0.51 2.95 -6.51
CA VAL A 60 1.76 2.27 -6.23
C VAL A 60 1.43 1.08 -5.37
N MET A 61 1.86 -0.11 -5.75
CA MET A 61 1.60 -1.32 -4.98
C MET A 61 2.90 -2.03 -4.62
N GLY A 62 3.03 -2.37 -3.34
CA GLY A 62 4.14 -3.18 -2.88
C GLY A 62 4.03 -4.61 -3.39
N LEU A 63 5.15 -5.15 -3.86
CA LEU A 63 5.22 -6.51 -4.37
C LEU A 63 5.89 -7.40 -3.33
N PRO A 64 5.18 -8.36 -2.71
CA PRO A 64 5.73 -9.19 -1.63
C PRO A 64 6.59 -10.34 -2.17
N LEU A 65 7.83 -10.01 -2.53
CA LEU A 65 8.83 -10.99 -2.96
C LEU A 65 9.45 -11.69 -1.75
N ASP A 66 10.08 -12.86 -1.99
CA ASP A 66 10.79 -13.56 -0.90
C ASP A 66 12.16 -12.91 -0.62
N GLY A 67 12.90 -13.45 0.35
CA GLY A 67 14.18 -12.90 0.75
C GLY A 67 15.23 -12.85 -0.36
N ASN A 68 15.08 -13.68 -1.40
CA ASN A 68 15.98 -13.71 -2.56
C ASN A 68 15.50 -12.83 -3.72
N GLY A 69 14.35 -12.18 -3.56
CA GLY A 69 13.75 -11.37 -4.62
C GLY A 69 12.93 -12.16 -5.62
N ASP A 70 12.60 -13.42 -5.31
CA ASP A 70 11.80 -14.27 -6.18
C ASP A 70 10.31 -14.12 -5.94
N GLU A 71 9.52 -14.43 -6.97
CA GLU A 71 8.06 -14.39 -6.89
C GLU A 71 7.53 -15.40 -5.89
N THR A 72 6.43 -15.04 -5.24
CA THR A 72 5.71 -15.89 -4.28
C THR A 72 4.24 -15.98 -4.69
N PRO A 73 3.44 -16.87 -4.08
CA PRO A 73 1.99 -16.87 -4.34
C PRO A 73 1.35 -15.52 -4.02
N ARG A 74 1.84 -14.82 -2.97
CA ARG A 74 1.33 -13.50 -2.60
C ARG A 74 1.69 -12.45 -3.64
N SER A 75 2.89 -12.51 -4.23
CA SER A 75 3.25 -11.57 -5.30
C SER A 75 2.40 -11.80 -6.54
N GLY A 76 2.06 -13.04 -6.85
CA GLY A 76 1.14 -13.35 -7.94
C GLY A 76 -0.24 -12.74 -7.72
N GLU A 77 -0.79 -12.85 -6.50
CA GLU A 77 -2.07 -12.24 -6.15
C GLU A 77 -2.00 -10.71 -6.26
N ALA A 78 -0.92 -10.10 -5.75
CA ALA A 78 -0.72 -8.66 -5.82
C ALA A 78 -0.68 -8.17 -7.28
N ARG A 79 0.02 -8.89 -8.15
CA ARG A 79 0.06 -8.56 -9.57
C ARG A 79 -1.32 -8.64 -10.22
N ALA A 80 -2.11 -9.66 -9.88
CA ALA A 80 -3.47 -9.81 -10.40
C ALA A 80 -4.37 -8.64 -9.95
N VAL A 81 -4.26 -8.22 -8.70
CA VAL A 81 -5.01 -7.06 -8.17
C VAL A 81 -4.57 -5.79 -8.89
N ALA A 82 -3.26 -5.58 -9.07
CA ALA A 82 -2.74 -4.43 -9.79
C ALA A 82 -3.30 -4.33 -11.21
N GLU A 83 -3.35 -5.45 -11.92
CA GLU A 83 -3.91 -5.50 -13.27
C GLU A 83 -5.40 -5.17 -13.28
N GLN A 84 -6.17 -5.68 -12.30
CA GLN A 84 -7.59 -5.34 -12.18
C GLN A 84 -7.80 -3.86 -11.88
N LEU A 85 -6.98 -3.26 -11.05
CA LEU A 85 -7.05 -1.82 -10.78
C LEU A 85 -6.80 -1.03 -12.06
N ARG A 86 -5.76 -1.40 -12.80
CA ARG A 86 -5.42 -0.75 -14.06
C ARG A 86 -6.56 -0.85 -15.07
N LEU A 87 -7.13 -2.04 -15.24
CA LEU A 87 -8.21 -2.28 -16.20
C LEU A 87 -9.50 -1.54 -15.83
N ARG A 88 -9.85 -1.53 -14.55
CA ARG A 88 -11.12 -0.93 -14.10
C ARG A 88 -11.07 0.58 -13.98
N THR A 89 -9.91 1.16 -13.68
CA THR A 89 -9.79 2.60 -13.48
C THR A 89 -9.16 3.33 -14.66
N GLY A 90 -8.40 2.63 -15.47
CA GLY A 90 -7.61 3.26 -16.53
C GLY A 90 -6.42 4.03 -16.02
N LEU A 91 -6.13 3.95 -14.71
CA LEU A 91 -5.02 4.67 -14.08
C LEU A 91 -3.75 3.81 -14.06
N PRO A 92 -2.56 4.43 -14.08
CA PRO A 92 -1.31 3.68 -14.00
C PRO A 92 -1.14 3.04 -12.63
N VAL A 93 -0.51 1.86 -12.63
CA VAL A 93 -0.16 1.14 -11.41
C VAL A 93 1.32 0.77 -11.48
N GLU A 94 2.12 1.26 -10.54
CA GLU A 94 3.53 0.92 -10.42
C GLU A 94 3.70 -0.13 -9.33
N LEU A 95 4.52 -1.15 -9.61
CA LEU A 95 4.86 -2.19 -8.64
C LEU A 95 6.25 -1.91 -8.07
N VAL A 96 6.37 -2.01 -6.75
CA VAL A 96 7.63 -1.73 -6.04
C VAL A 96 7.95 -2.89 -5.11
N ASP A 97 9.21 -3.33 -5.09
CA ASP A 97 9.67 -4.36 -4.16
C ASP A 97 9.53 -3.83 -2.72
N GLU A 98 8.69 -4.46 -1.92
CA GLU A 98 8.39 -4.01 -0.57
C GLU A 98 9.37 -4.52 0.50
N ARG A 99 10.37 -5.32 0.13
CA ARG A 99 11.32 -5.90 1.12
C ARG A 99 12.01 -4.84 1.98
N TYR A 100 12.24 -3.66 1.41
CA TYR A 100 12.94 -2.58 2.10
C TYR A 100 12.03 -1.67 2.93
N THR A 101 10.75 -1.67 2.67
CA THR A 101 9.78 -0.76 3.30
C THR A 101 9.26 -1.27 4.64
N THR A 102 9.05 -2.57 4.76
CA THR A 102 8.52 -3.19 5.99
C THR A 102 9.47 -2.98 7.18
N ALA A 103 10.77 -3.15 6.95
CA ALA A 103 11.77 -2.95 8.00
C ALA A 103 11.79 -1.48 8.49
N ALA A 104 11.71 -0.53 7.56
CA ALA A 104 11.66 0.89 7.90
C ALA A 104 10.38 1.22 8.67
N ALA A 105 9.24 0.65 8.27
CA ALA A 105 7.97 0.85 8.96
C ALA A 105 8.01 0.31 10.38
N ARG A 106 8.58 -0.87 10.58
CA ARG A 106 8.72 -1.46 11.92
C ARG A 106 9.57 -0.59 12.83
N ARG A 107 10.68 -0.07 12.32
CA ARG A 107 11.54 0.83 13.10
C ARG A 107 10.82 2.12 13.48
N ALA A 108 10.09 2.72 12.56
CA ALA A 108 9.33 3.93 12.82
C ALA A 108 8.26 3.71 13.89
N ILE A 109 7.53 2.61 13.84
CA ILE A 109 6.53 2.25 14.86
C ILE A 109 7.19 2.08 16.22
N HIS A 110 8.34 1.41 16.27
CA HIS A 110 9.07 1.19 17.52
C HIS A 110 9.53 2.53 18.13
N GLU A 111 10.04 3.44 17.32
CA GLU A 111 10.47 4.78 17.75
C GLU A 111 9.31 5.65 18.23
N MET A 112 8.16 5.50 17.63
CA MET A 112 6.96 6.25 18.03
C MET A 112 6.49 5.86 19.45
N GLY A 113 7.00 4.77 19.98
CA GLY A 113 6.66 4.29 21.30
C GLY A 113 5.20 3.92 21.40
N GLY A 114 4.75 3.51 22.58
CA GLY A 114 3.45 3.15 22.49
C GLY A 114 2.54 3.09 23.68
N GLY A 115 1.57 3.90 23.76
CA GLY A 115 0.41 3.73 24.57
C GLY A 115 -0.75 3.04 23.87
N LYS A 116 -0.58 2.62 22.62
CA LYS A 116 -1.66 2.02 21.82
C LYS A 116 -1.76 0.51 22.02
N SER A 117 -2.96 -0.04 21.88
CA SER A 117 -3.19 -1.47 21.94
C SER A 117 -2.52 -2.20 20.76
N MET A 118 -2.35 -3.50 20.89
CA MET A 118 -1.78 -4.32 19.80
C MET A 118 -2.60 -4.24 18.52
N LYS A 119 -3.92 -4.11 18.65
CA LYS A 119 -4.83 -3.99 17.51
C LYS A 119 -4.60 -2.66 16.77
N ASP A 120 -4.48 -1.58 17.51
CA ASP A 120 -4.23 -0.26 16.92
C ASP A 120 -2.86 -0.20 16.28
N ARG A 121 -1.85 -0.82 16.91
CA ARG A 121 -0.50 -0.90 16.35
C ARG A 121 -0.43 -1.64 15.03
N LYS A 122 -1.24 -2.69 14.85
CA LYS A 122 -1.28 -3.43 13.58
C LYS A 122 -1.79 -2.56 12.44
N GLY A 123 -2.86 -1.80 12.66
CA GLY A 123 -3.36 -0.85 11.69
C GLY A 123 -2.36 0.26 11.37
N ASP A 124 -1.69 0.78 12.40
CA ASP A 124 -0.65 1.80 12.23
C ASP A 124 0.54 1.25 11.42
N VAL A 125 0.94 0.00 11.68
CA VAL A 125 2.03 -0.64 10.92
C VAL A 125 1.68 -0.76 9.44
N ASP A 126 0.45 -1.21 9.13
CA ASP A 126 0.02 -1.37 7.74
C ASP A 126 -0.03 -0.04 6.99
N ALA A 127 -0.61 0.99 7.61
CA ALA A 127 -0.69 2.32 7.01
C ALA A 127 0.68 2.97 6.91
N LEU A 128 1.53 2.77 7.90
CA LEU A 128 2.89 3.31 7.88
C LEU A 128 3.75 2.60 6.83
N ALA A 129 3.60 1.29 6.68
CA ALA A 129 4.29 0.54 5.63
C ALA A 129 3.91 1.07 4.24
N ALA A 130 2.63 1.34 4.01
CA ALA A 130 2.17 1.95 2.76
C ALA A 130 2.75 3.36 2.57
N THR A 131 2.84 4.14 3.65
CA THR A 131 3.42 5.49 3.61
C THR A 131 4.90 5.47 3.23
N VAL A 132 5.67 4.56 3.83
CA VAL A 132 7.10 4.39 3.51
C VAL A 132 7.28 3.92 2.07
N LEU A 133 6.44 2.98 1.63
CA LEU A 133 6.42 2.51 0.24
C LEU A 133 6.20 3.67 -0.73
N LEU A 134 5.22 4.53 -0.44
CA LEU A 134 4.90 5.67 -1.28
C LEU A 134 6.04 6.68 -1.31
N GLN A 135 6.63 7.00 -0.15
CA GLN A 135 7.78 7.90 -0.09
C GLN A 135 8.94 7.40 -0.93
N HIS A 136 9.20 6.10 -0.87
CA HIS A 136 10.25 5.48 -1.68
C HIS A 136 9.95 5.64 -3.18
N ALA A 137 8.72 5.36 -3.59
CA ALA A 137 8.30 5.48 -4.98
C ALA A 137 8.37 6.92 -5.50
N LEU A 138 8.01 7.90 -4.66
CA LEU A 138 8.04 9.31 -5.04
C LEU A 138 9.45 9.87 -5.22
N ARG A 139 10.46 9.21 -4.66
CA ARG A 139 11.87 9.63 -4.77
C ARG A 139 12.59 9.06 -5.98
N LEU A 140 11.98 8.11 -6.64
CA LEU A 140 12.61 7.43 -7.80
C LEU A 140 12.51 8.25 -9.11
#